data_96968f17e791bcb36cea06a01d3ebee2
#
_entry.id   96968f17e791bcb36cea06a01d3ebee2
#
_cell.length_a   1.000
_cell.length_b   1.000
_cell.length_c   1.000
_cell.angle_alpha   90.00
_cell.angle_beta   90.00
_cell.angle_gamma   90.00
#
_symmetry.space_group_name_H-M   'P 1'
#
loop_
_entity.id
_entity.type
_entity.pdbx_description
1 polymer ?
#
loop_
_entity_poly.entity_id
_entity_poly.type
_entity_poly.pdbx_seq_one_letter_code
_entity_poly.pdbx_strand_id
1 'polypeptide(L)'
;MSNLAKLEFSPLDISGKNYMPWTIDIETHLDSMDLHETIIMGNTSSKVDKVKSLIFLRRYLDENLKNEYLTVKDPSDLWKNMKDIFDH
;
A
#
# COMPACT_ATOMS: atom_id res chain seq x y z
N MET A 1 -8.15 -2.07 -25.99
CA MET A 1 -7.96 -1.73 -25.43
C MET A 1 -7.79 -2.02 -24.38
N SER A 2 -7.84 -2.58 -24.15
CA SER A 2 -7.86 -2.64 -23.12
C SER A 2 -6.87 -2.42 -22.33
N ASN A 3 -6.89 -1.59 -21.77
CA ASN A 3 -5.92 -1.11 -20.93
C ASN A 3 -6.06 -1.55 -19.53
N LEU A 4 -7.02 -2.38 -19.24
CA LEU A 4 -7.19 -2.86 -17.89
C LEU A 4 -5.97 -3.60 -17.40
N ALA A 5 -5.33 -4.32 -18.30
CA ALA A 5 -4.13 -5.04 -17.93
C ALA A 5 -2.97 -4.10 -17.66
N LYS A 6 -3.14 -2.84 -18.00
CA LYS A 6 -2.08 -1.87 -17.84
C LYS A 6 -2.39 -0.83 -16.78
N LEU A 7 -3.33 -1.13 -15.92
CA LEU A 7 -3.65 -0.23 -14.83
C LEU A 7 -2.62 -0.32 -13.72
N GLU A 8 -1.40 -0.66 -14.07
CA GLU A 8 -0.32 -0.60 -13.13
C GLU A 8 0.05 0.85 -12.91
N PHE A 9 0.37 1.16 -11.68
CA PHE A 9 0.78 2.51 -11.33
C PHE A 9 2.16 2.46 -10.73
N SER A 10 2.78 3.63 -10.63
CA SER A 10 4.16 3.70 -10.15
C SER A 10 4.25 3.42 -8.67
N PRO A 11 5.31 2.72 -8.24
CA PRO A 11 5.56 2.57 -6.81
C PRO A 11 5.73 3.92 -6.15
N LEU A 12 5.49 3.97 -4.84
CA LEU A 12 5.69 5.19 -4.07
C LEU A 12 7.17 5.56 -4.13
N ASP A 13 7.45 6.76 -4.63
CA ASP A 13 8.81 7.24 -4.73
C ASP A 13 9.36 7.60 -3.36
N ILE A 14 10.66 7.41 -3.17
CA ILE A 14 11.27 7.67 -1.88
C ILE A 14 11.13 9.13 -1.44
N SER A 15 11.00 10.05 -2.39
CA SER A 15 10.77 11.46 -2.08
C SER A 15 9.33 11.76 -1.70
N GLY A 16 8.42 10.82 -1.98
CA GLY A 16 7.00 11.03 -1.72
C GLY A 16 6.31 11.93 -2.72
N LYS A 17 6.98 12.28 -3.83
CA LYS A 17 6.41 13.22 -4.80
C LYS A 17 5.12 12.72 -5.41
N ASN A 18 4.92 11.40 -5.46
CA ASN A 18 3.70 10.81 -6.00
C ASN A 18 2.82 10.21 -4.91
N TYR A 19 2.95 10.69 -3.66
CA TYR A 19 2.23 10.08 -2.54
C TYR A 19 0.71 10.14 -2.72
N MET A 20 0.16 11.31 -3.05
CA MET A 20 -1.30 11.45 -3.15
C MET A 20 -1.92 10.54 -4.22
N PRO A 21 -1.46 10.58 -5.48
CA PRO A 21 -2.03 9.64 -6.45
C PRO A 21 -1.75 8.18 -6.08
N TRP A 22 -0.62 7.90 -5.44
CA TRP A 22 -0.32 6.55 -4.99
C TRP A 22 -1.34 6.04 -3.97
N THR A 23 -1.73 6.88 -3.00
CA THR A 23 -2.72 6.46 -2.00
C THR A 23 -4.05 6.14 -2.65
N ILE A 24 -4.47 6.95 -3.62
CA ILE A 24 -5.74 6.72 -4.30
C ILE A 24 -5.69 5.40 -5.06
N ASP A 25 -4.59 5.14 -5.77
CA ASP A 25 -4.44 3.92 -6.54
C ASP A 25 -4.40 2.68 -5.64
N ILE A 26 -3.65 2.76 -4.54
CA ILE A 26 -3.57 1.65 -3.59
C ILE A 26 -4.94 1.35 -3.00
N GLU A 27 -5.63 2.38 -2.53
CA GLU A 27 -6.94 2.17 -1.92
C GLU A 27 -7.94 1.57 -2.90
N THR A 28 -7.91 2.05 -4.13
CA THR A 28 -8.80 1.52 -5.17
C THR A 28 -8.52 0.05 -5.44
N HIS A 29 -7.25 -0.32 -5.54
CA HIS A 29 -6.89 -1.70 -5.81
C HIS A 29 -7.22 -2.62 -4.62
N LEU A 30 -6.94 -2.16 -3.39
CA LEU A 30 -7.31 -2.95 -2.22
C LEU A 30 -8.81 -3.14 -2.14
N ASP A 31 -9.57 -2.09 -2.45
CA ASP A 31 -11.01 -2.17 -2.43
C ASP A 31 -11.52 -3.19 -3.47
N SER A 32 -10.91 -3.20 -4.63
CA SER A 32 -11.30 -4.14 -5.69
C SER A 32 -11.04 -5.60 -5.30
N MET A 33 -10.13 -5.83 -4.36
CA MET A 33 -9.81 -7.16 -3.85
C MET A 33 -10.48 -7.45 -2.52
N ASP A 34 -11.33 -6.54 -2.06
CA ASP A 34 -12.00 -6.66 -0.75
C ASP A 34 -10.98 -6.70 0.39
N LEU A 35 -9.91 -5.93 0.25
CA LEU A 35 -8.83 -5.89 1.24
C LEU A 35 -8.63 -4.51 1.86
N HIS A 36 -9.50 -3.56 1.57
CA HIS A 36 -9.31 -2.19 2.06
C HIS A 36 -9.29 -2.10 3.58
N GLU A 37 -10.06 -2.95 4.26
CA GLU A 37 -10.10 -2.95 5.71
C GLU A 37 -8.75 -3.17 6.35
N THR A 38 -7.87 -3.89 5.67
CA THR A 38 -6.58 -4.29 6.24
C THR A 38 -5.67 -3.13 6.56
N ILE A 39 -5.88 -1.97 5.92
CA ILE A 39 -5.05 -0.79 6.17
C ILE A 39 -5.68 0.16 7.18
N ILE A 40 -6.85 -0.19 7.69
CA ILE A 40 -7.55 0.64 8.70
C ILE A 40 -7.06 0.21 10.08
N MET A 41 -6.66 1.18 10.89
CA MET A 41 -6.21 0.86 12.25
C MET A 41 -7.35 0.23 13.05
N GLY A 42 -6.98 -0.82 13.78
CA GLY A 42 -7.97 -1.50 14.63
C GLY A 42 -8.87 -2.46 13.88
N ASN A 43 -8.54 -2.80 12.62
CA ASN A 43 -9.37 -3.72 11.86
C ASN A 43 -9.31 -5.14 12.43
N THR A 44 -10.30 -5.95 12.04
CA THR A 44 -10.38 -7.34 12.47
C THR A 44 -10.17 -8.31 11.32
N SER A 45 -9.42 -7.87 10.30
CA SER A 45 -9.17 -8.69 9.13
C SER A 45 -8.40 -9.97 9.49
N SER A 46 -8.58 -11.00 8.69
CA SER A 46 -7.90 -12.26 8.91
C SER A 46 -6.41 -12.11 8.65
N LYS A 47 -5.62 -13.03 9.19
CA LYS A 47 -4.19 -13.04 8.95
C LYS A 47 -3.89 -13.17 7.45
N VAL A 48 -4.65 -14.01 6.76
CA VAL A 48 -4.46 -14.22 5.32
C VAL A 48 -4.66 -12.91 4.57
N ASP A 49 -5.72 -12.18 4.88
CA ASP A 49 -5.99 -10.92 4.22
C ASP A 49 -4.91 -9.89 4.51
N LYS A 50 -4.44 -9.85 5.74
CA LYS A 50 -3.36 -8.93 6.11
C LYS A 50 -2.08 -9.25 5.34
N VAL A 51 -1.74 -10.53 5.19
CA VAL A 51 -0.56 -10.92 4.46
C VAL A 51 -0.68 -10.55 2.98
N LYS A 52 -1.84 -10.80 2.39
CA LYS A 52 -2.08 -10.44 1.00
C LYS A 52 -1.89 -8.94 0.78
N SER A 53 -2.44 -8.13 1.67
CA SER A 53 -2.31 -6.69 1.56
C SER A 53 -0.87 -6.23 1.74
N LEU A 54 -0.15 -6.84 2.67
CA LEU A 54 1.24 -6.48 2.90
C LEU A 54 2.10 -6.77 1.67
N ILE A 55 1.89 -7.92 1.03
CA ILE A 55 2.60 -8.27 -0.19
C ILE A 55 2.30 -7.24 -1.28
N PHE A 56 1.02 -6.89 -1.42
CA PHE A 56 0.60 -5.92 -2.41
C PHE A 56 1.24 -4.54 -2.15
N LEU A 57 1.18 -4.07 -0.92
CA LEU A 57 1.76 -2.77 -0.58
C LEU A 57 3.26 -2.73 -0.87
N ARG A 58 3.98 -3.78 -0.48
CA ARG A 58 5.42 -3.84 -0.70
C ARG A 58 5.78 -3.79 -2.17
N ARG A 59 4.95 -4.38 -3.03
CA ARG A 59 5.20 -4.37 -4.46
C ARG A 59 5.23 -2.94 -5.02
N TYR A 60 4.47 -2.04 -4.41
CA TYR A 60 4.33 -0.68 -4.90
C TYR A 60 5.05 0.34 -4.01
N LEU A 61 6.17 -0.07 -3.43
CA LEU A 61 7.08 0.83 -2.73
C LEU A 61 8.42 0.86 -3.45
N ASP A 62 9.04 2.05 -3.49
CA ASP A 62 10.42 2.17 -3.93
C ASP A 62 11.27 1.17 -3.15
N GLU A 63 12.31 0.65 -3.79
CA GLU A 63 13.14 -0.39 -3.19
C GLU A 63 13.73 0.05 -1.85
N ASN A 64 14.13 1.29 -1.74
CA ASN A 64 14.70 1.80 -0.49
C ASN A 64 13.67 1.88 0.61
N LEU A 65 12.44 2.30 0.28
CA LEU A 65 11.35 2.31 1.24
C LEU A 65 11.02 0.89 1.67
N LYS A 66 10.97 -0.03 0.73
CA LYS A 66 10.68 -1.42 1.02
C LYS A 66 11.70 -1.98 2.03
N ASN A 67 12.97 -1.69 1.81
CA ASN A 67 14.03 -2.18 2.68
C ASN A 67 13.96 -1.54 4.07
N GLU A 68 13.68 -0.25 4.12
CA GLU A 68 13.61 0.47 5.38
C GLU A 68 12.51 -0.06 6.28
N TYR A 69 11.39 -0.46 5.70
CA TYR A 69 10.23 -0.94 6.46
C TYR A 69 10.03 -2.44 6.33
N LEU A 70 11.11 -3.16 6.07
CA LEU A 70 11.05 -4.60 5.82
C LEU A 70 10.50 -5.41 6.99
N THR A 71 10.73 -4.93 8.22
CA THR A 71 10.28 -5.65 9.41
C THR A 71 8.84 -5.35 9.81
N VAL A 72 8.21 -4.37 9.18
CA VAL A 72 6.82 -4.05 9.47
C VAL A 72 5.94 -5.11 8.82
N LYS A 73 5.14 -5.80 9.63
CA LYS A 73 4.38 -6.95 9.15
C LYS A 73 2.87 -6.76 9.17
N ASP A 74 2.41 -5.61 9.62
CA ASP A 74 0.99 -5.31 9.63
C ASP A 74 0.72 -4.23 8.57
N PRO A 75 -0.16 -4.47 7.61
CA PRO A 75 -0.40 -3.49 6.55
C PRO A 75 -0.94 -2.16 7.07
N SER A 76 -1.70 -2.17 8.17
CA SER A 76 -2.19 -0.90 8.72
C SER A 76 -1.05 -0.09 9.33
N ASP A 77 -0.05 -0.75 9.92
CA ASP A 77 1.13 -0.06 10.44
C ASP A 77 1.96 0.52 9.28
N LEU A 78 2.14 -0.25 8.22
CA LEU A 78 2.90 0.21 7.07
C LEU A 78 2.20 1.42 6.43
N TRP A 79 0.88 1.34 6.29
CA TRP A 79 0.09 2.43 5.73
C TRP A 79 0.24 3.70 6.57
N LYS A 80 0.15 3.55 7.90
CA LYS A 80 0.31 4.68 8.81
C LYS A 80 1.71 5.26 8.73
N ASN A 81 2.73 4.41 8.61
CA ASN A 81 4.10 4.89 8.47
C ASN A 81 4.27 5.75 7.23
N MET A 82 3.68 5.34 6.11
CA MET A 82 3.78 6.13 4.88
C MET A 82 3.06 7.46 5.04
N LYS A 83 1.90 7.44 5.69
CA LYS A 83 1.15 8.67 5.93
C LYS A 83 1.95 9.62 6.81
N ASP A 84 2.55 9.11 7.87
CA ASP A 84 3.30 9.95 8.80
C ASP A 84 4.51 10.60 8.12
N ILE A 85 5.11 9.92 7.16
CA ILE A 85 6.29 10.44 6.46
C ILE A 85 5.90 11.46 5.39
N PHE A 86 4.89 11.16 4.61
CA PHE A 86 4.63 11.89 3.37
C PHE A 86 3.39 12.79 3.38
N ASP A 87 2.47 12.56 4.29
CA ASP A 87 1.23 13.36 4.33
C ASP A 87 1.37 14.41 5.42
N HIS A 88 1.86 15.56 5.04
CA HIS A 88 2.06 16.66 5.97
C HIS A 88 0.95 17.67 5.89
#